data_f7eb7d4bcf12824bc729b88ddbd358a8
#
_entry.id   f7eb7d4bcf12824bc729b88ddbd358a8
#
_cell.length_a   1.000
_cell.length_b   1.000
_cell.length_c   1.000
_cell.angle_alpha   90.00
_cell.angle_beta   90.00
_cell.angle_gamma   90.00
#
_symmetry.space_group_name_H-M   'P 1'
#
loop_
_entity.id
_entity.type
_entity.pdbx_description
1 polymer ?
#
loop_
_entity_poly.entity_id
_entity_poly.type
_entity_poly.pdbx_seq_one_letter_code
_entity_poly.pdbx_strand_id
1 'polypeptide(L)'
;MEHLKAHLIPTIYRIRYHRSIVNPLYEDLVAKHGQLLRNTAEAVKPLEQCCDGPISDQEISYIALYFLAAINQRDPQVIRPARVVIACGSGYGTAQVVVSQMKSLFNVEIADILSGRDVCEKIKQGSLHCD
;
A
#
# COMPACT_ATOMS: atom_id res chain seq x y z
N MET A 1 -6.64 -14.14 1.89
CA MET A 1 -6.03 -14.96 2.97
C MET A 1 -4.74 -15.68 2.54
N GLU A 2 -4.60 -16.10 1.29
CA GLU A 2 -3.36 -16.78 0.82
C GLU A 2 -2.11 -15.89 0.88
N HIS A 3 -2.23 -14.62 0.56
CA HIS A 3 -1.13 -13.66 0.62
C HIS A 3 -0.53 -13.52 2.04
N LEU A 4 -1.37 -13.53 3.08
CA LEU A 4 -0.88 -13.48 4.46
C LEU A 4 -0.09 -14.75 4.81
N LYS A 5 -0.58 -15.95 4.40
CA LYS A 5 0.15 -17.21 4.61
C LYS A 5 1.52 -17.19 3.94
N ALA A 6 1.59 -16.69 2.69
CA ALA A 6 2.85 -16.56 1.96
C ALA A 6 3.85 -15.62 2.66
N HIS A 7 3.36 -14.62 3.41
CA HIS A 7 4.21 -13.74 4.22
C HIS A 7 4.64 -14.41 5.54
N LEU A 8 3.74 -15.13 6.23
CA LEU A 8 4.03 -15.73 7.54
C LEU A 8 5.11 -16.81 7.47
N ILE A 9 5.19 -17.59 6.39
CA ILE A 9 6.21 -18.65 6.25
C ILE A 9 7.63 -18.04 6.31
N PRO A 10 8.03 -17.07 5.48
CA PRO A 10 9.34 -16.44 5.60
C PRO A 10 9.52 -15.68 6.92
N THR A 11 8.46 -15.15 7.54
CA THR A 11 8.54 -14.54 8.88
C THR A 11 9.02 -15.54 9.93
N ILE A 12 8.43 -16.73 9.97
CA ILE A 12 8.87 -17.82 10.89
C ILE A 12 10.35 -18.15 10.69
N TYR A 13 10.79 -18.26 9.45
CA TYR A 13 12.21 -18.52 9.16
C TYR A 13 13.11 -17.37 9.62
N ARG A 14 12.73 -16.10 9.38
CA ARG A 14 13.51 -14.97 9.85
C ARG A 14 13.66 -14.93 11.36
N ILE A 15 12.58 -15.18 12.10
CA ILE A 15 12.61 -15.23 13.57
C ILE A 15 13.54 -16.36 14.02
N ARG A 16 13.35 -17.57 13.51
CA ARG A 16 14.18 -18.75 13.89
C ARG A 16 15.67 -18.56 13.61
N TYR A 17 16.01 -17.86 12.53
CA TYR A 17 17.41 -17.60 12.17
C TYR A 17 17.91 -16.22 12.57
N HIS A 18 17.20 -15.54 13.48
CA HIS A 18 17.55 -14.19 14.00
C HIS A 18 17.82 -13.16 12.88
N ARG A 19 17.02 -13.19 11.83
CA ARG A 19 17.08 -12.23 10.72
C ARG A 19 16.09 -11.10 10.95
N SER A 20 16.60 -9.87 10.99
CA SER A 20 15.77 -8.68 11.10
C SER A 20 15.24 -8.23 9.73
N ILE A 21 14.08 -7.58 9.75
CA ILE A 21 13.50 -6.89 8.61
C ILE A 21 13.16 -5.46 9.04
N VAL A 22 13.17 -4.52 8.11
CA VAL A 22 12.76 -3.14 8.35
C VAL A 22 11.57 -2.82 7.45
N ASN A 23 10.52 -2.26 8.02
CA ASN A 23 9.36 -1.79 7.26
C ASN A 23 9.48 -0.28 7.07
N PRO A 24 9.65 0.22 5.84
CA PRO A 24 9.76 1.66 5.59
C PRO A 24 8.46 2.44 5.93
N LEU A 25 7.32 1.74 6.06
CA LEU A 25 6.02 2.32 6.41
C LEU A 25 5.73 2.25 7.92
N TYR A 26 6.67 1.78 8.74
CA TYR A 26 6.44 1.55 10.17
C TYR A 26 5.99 2.82 10.90
N GLU A 27 6.70 3.93 10.74
CA GLU A 27 6.39 5.20 11.40
C GLU A 27 5.01 5.74 10.99
N ASP A 28 4.67 5.63 9.71
CA ASP A 28 3.35 6.00 9.19
C ASP A 28 2.23 5.14 9.78
N LEU A 29 2.47 3.83 9.93
CA LEU A 29 1.51 2.91 10.53
C LEU A 29 1.33 3.20 12.02
N VAL A 30 2.40 3.50 12.75
CA VAL A 30 2.33 3.91 14.16
C VAL A 30 1.48 5.16 14.30
N ALA A 31 1.73 6.17 13.48
CA ALA A 31 1.03 7.46 13.55
C ALA A 31 -0.46 7.35 13.18
N LYS A 32 -0.80 6.58 12.13
CA LYS A 32 -2.15 6.56 11.56
C LYS A 32 -2.99 5.36 12.02
N HIS A 33 -2.36 4.24 12.35
CA HIS A 33 -3.02 2.95 12.60
C HIS A 33 -2.53 2.24 13.87
N GLY A 34 -2.15 3.00 14.90
CA GLY A 34 -1.60 2.46 16.15
C GLY A 34 -2.50 1.43 16.83
N GLN A 35 -3.84 1.57 16.76
CA GLN A 35 -4.76 0.57 17.29
C GLN A 35 -4.70 -0.75 16.51
N LEU A 36 -4.58 -0.68 15.19
CA LEU A 36 -4.43 -1.87 14.33
C LEU A 36 -3.14 -2.62 14.68
N LEU A 37 -2.03 -1.89 14.89
CA LEU A 37 -0.76 -2.50 15.31
C LEU A 37 -0.89 -3.23 16.64
N ARG A 38 -1.52 -2.62 17.65
CA ARG A 38 -1.78 -3.27 18.95
C ARG A 38 -2.62 -4.54 18.80
N ASN A 39 -3.71 -4.45 18.06
CA ASN A 39 -4.57 -5.60 17.80
C ASN A 39 -3.84 -6.72 17.04
N THR A 40 -2.97 -6.35 16.10
CA THR A 40 -2.14 -7.30 15.35
C THR A 40 -1.12 -7.97 16.28
N ALA A 41 -0.46 -7.21 17.15
CA ALA A 41 0.49 -7.73 18.13
C ALA A 41 -0.16 -8.79 19.03
N GLU A 42 -1.38 -8.53 19.53
CA GLU A 42 -2.12 -9.51 20.31
C GLU A 42 -2.50 -10.76 19.49
N ALA A 43 -2.95 -10.55 18.25
CA ALA A 43 -3.37 -11.65 17.37
C ALA A 43 -2.22 -12.58 16.97
N VAL A 44 -0.97 -12.10 16.92
CA VAL A 44 0.18 -12.92 16.53
C VAL A 44 0.87 -13.65 17.70
N LYS A 45 0.52 -13.36 18.95
CA LYS A 45 1.09 -14.02 20.12
C LYS A 45 1.11 -15.57 20.04
N PRO A 46 0.06 -16.25 19.55
CA PRO A 46 0.11 -17.70 19.38
C PRO A 46 1.19 -18.16 18.41
N LEU A 47 1.59 -17.33 17.44
CA LEU A 47 2.65 -17.68 16.49
C LEU A 47 4.04 -17.64 17.12
N GLU A 48 4.25 -16.86 18.17
CA GLU A 48 5.53 -16.79 18.91
C GLU A 48 5.91 -18.15 19.49
N GLN A 49 4.91 -18.92 19.92
CA GLN A 49 5.11 -20.30 20.41
C GLN A 49 5.60 -21.25 19.30
N CYS A 50 5.28 -20.95 18.04
CA CYS A 50 5.70 -21.75 16.88
C CYS A 50 7.06 -21.30 16.32
N CYS A 51 7.49 -20.09 16.67
CA CYS A 51 8.67 -19.45 16.08
C CYS A 51 9.92 -19.55 16.96
N ASP A 52 9.78 -20.08 18.20
CA ASP A 52 10.84 -20.11 19.22
C ASP A 52 11.41 -18.71 19.56
N GLY A 53 10.57 -17.67 19.44
CA GLY A 53 10.99 -16.30 19.77
C GLY A 53 9.92 -15.24 19.51
N PRO A 54 10.14 -14.02 20.03
CA PRO A 54 9.20 -12.91 19.89
C PRO A 54 9.15 -12.40 18.44
N ILE A 55 7.96 -11.99 18.02
CA ILE A 55 7.76 -11.33 16.73
C ILE A 55 8.05 -9.84 16.90
N SER A 56 9.01 -9.31 16.15
CA SER A 56 9.39 -7.89 16.25
C SER A 56 8.28 -6.95 15.76
N ASP A 57 8.29 -5.70 16.24
CA ASP A 57 7.35 -4.67 15.80
C ASP A 57 7.38 -4.44 14.30
N GLN A 58 8.53 -4.64 13.67
CA GLN A 58 8.70 -4.53 12.22
C GLN A 58 7.92 -5.65 11.48
N GLU A 59 7.99 -6.89 11.97
CA GLU A 59 7.20 -8.00 11.42
C GLU A 59 5.70 -7.81 11.69
N ILE A 60 5.33 -7.36 12.90
CA ILE A 60 3.94 -7.04 13.26
C ILE A 60 3.39 -5.99 12.31
N SER A 61 4.18 -4.97 11.97
CA SER A 61 3.76 -3.91 11.06
C SER A 61 3.51 -4.40 9.63
N TYR A 62 4.31 -5.35 9.13
CA TYR A 62 4.04 -6.00 7.85
C TYR A 62 2.75 -6.83 7.89
N ILE A 63 2.50 -7.57 8.96
CA ILE A 63 1.26 -8.35 9.13
C ILE A 63 0.06 -7.39 9.18
N ALA A 64 0.18 -6.26 9.88
CA ALA A 64 -0.86 -5.24 9.97
C ALA A 64 -1.24 -4.65 8.60
N LEU A 65 -0.30 -4.52 7.66
CA LEU A 65 -0.61 -4.08 6.29
C LEU A 65 -1.58 -5.02 5.57
N TYR A 66 -1.49 -6.34 5.78
CA TYR A 66 -2.44 -7.29 5.22
C TYR A 66 -3.85 -7.13 5.80
N PHE A 67 -3.94 -6.86 7.11
CA PHE A 67 -5.24 -6.56 7.73
C PHE A 67 -5.79 -5.22 7.26
N LEU A 68 -4.96 -4.19 7.16
CA LEU A 68 -5.36 -2.88 6.64
C LEU A 68 -5.90 -3.00 5.21
N ALA A 69 -5.20 -3.73 4.35
CA ALA A 69 -5.66 -3.98 2.98
C ALA A 69 -7.02 -4.71 2.95
N ALA A 70 -7.20 -5.72 3.84
CA ALA A 70 -8.45 -6.46 3.92
C ALA A 70 -9.62 -5.60 4.46
N ILE A 71 -9.36 -4.72 5.43
CA ILE A 71 -10.35 -3.78 5.96
C ILE A 71 -10.77 -2.82 4.84
N ASN A 72 -9.81 -2.22 4.16
CA ASN A 72 -10.05 -1.29 3.06
C ASN A 72 -10.83 -1.93 1.90
N GLN A 73 -10.63 -3.23 1.63
CA GLN A 73 -11.41 -3.95 0.61
C GLN A 73 -12.85 -4.22 1.02
N ARG A 74 -13.15 -4.29 2.33
CA ARG A 74 -14.50 -4.56 2.84
C ARG A 74 -15.38 -3.32 2.93
N ASP A 75 -14.80 -2.15 2.96
CA ASP A 75 -15.53 -0.88 3.01
C ASP A 75 -15.40 -0.15 1.66
N PRO A 76 -16.33 -0.40 0.71
CA PRO A 76 -16.33 0.26 -0.60
C PRO A 76 -16.52 1.78 -0.50
N GLN A 77 -16.96 2.29 0.67
CA GLN A 77 -17.15 3.73 0.87
C GLN A 77 -15.84 4.46 1.21
N VAL A 78 -14.80 3.74 1.64
CA VAL A 78 -13.50 4.32 2.02
C VAL A 78 -12.54 4.43 0.83
N ILE A 79 -12.75 3.62 -0.22
CA ILE A 79 -11.88 3.65 -1.40
C ILE A 79 -12.63 4.30 -2.56
N ARG A 80 -12.83 5.61 -2.51
CA ARG A 80 -13.01 6.34 -3.77
C ARG A 80 -11.71 6.15 -4.55
N PRO A 81 -11.79 5.70 -5.83
CA PRO A 81 -10.59 5.64 -6.65
C PRO A 81 -9.96 7.03 -6.70
N ALA A 82 -8.69 7.13 -6.37
CA ALA A 82 -7.98 8.40 -6.48
C ALA A 82 -8.06 8.90 -7.92
N ARG A 83 -8.48 10.15 -8.11
CA ARG A 83 -8.54 10.77 -9.43
C ARG A 83 -7.17 11.30 -9.81
N VAL A 84 -6.57 10.69 -10.81
CA VAL A 84 -5.21 11.02 -11.23
C VAL A 84 -5.17 11.56 -12.66
N VAL A 85 -4.27 12.49 -12.90
CA VAL A 85 -3.95 13.02 -14.23
C VAL A 85 -2.59 12.48 -14.65
N ILE A 86 -2.51 11.93 -15.85
CA ILE A 86 -1.25 11.43 -16.39
C ILE A 86 -0.65 12.48 -17.32
N ALA A 87 0.55 12.98 -16.97
CA ALA A 87 1.33 13.85 -17.81
C ALA A 87 2.39 13.04 -18.57
N CYS A 88 2.36 13.06 -19.90
CA CYS A 88 3.32 12.34 -20.73
C CYS A 88 3.94 13.24 -21.79
N GLY A 89 5.28 13.29 -21.81
CA GLY A 89 6.04 14.02 -22.84
C GLY A 89 6.31 13.21 -24.11
N SER A 90 6.10 11.88 -24.06
CA SER A 90 6.49 10.95 -25.13
C SER A 90 5.34 10.62 -26.11
N GLY A 91 4.17 11.25 -25.95
CA GLY A 91 3.02 11.07 -26.84
C GLY A 91 1.97 10.10 -26.28
N TYR A 92 0.82 10.07 -26.97
CA TYR A 92 -0.40 9.39 -26.54
C TYR A 92 -0.24 7.87 -26.37
N GLY A 93 0.51 7.21 -27.26
CA GLY A 93 0.73 5.77 -27.19
C GLY A 93 1.42 5.31 -25.91
N THR A 94 2.47 6.01 -25.50
CA THR A 94 3.18 5.72 -24.25
C THR A 94 2.29 5.98 -23.04
N ALA A 95 1.49 7.05 -23.07
CA ALA A 95 0.54 7.35 -22.02
C ALA A 95 -0.48 6.23 -21.83
N GLN A 96 -0.99 5.61 -22.91
CA GLN A 96 -1.94 4.50 -22.82
C GLN A 96 -1.36 3.24 -22.14
N VAL A 97 -0.08 2.95 -22.33
CA VAL A 97 0.59 1.84 -21.63
C VAL A 97 0.64 2.15 -20.12
N VAL A 98 1.01 3.37 -19.75
CA VAL A 98 1.01 3.79 -18.33
C VAL A 98 -0.38 3.72 -17.73
N VAL A 99 -1.41 4.21 -18.43
CA VAL A 99 -2.83 4.10 -18.00
C VAL A 99 -3.22 2.66 -17.74
N SER A 100 -2.89 1.76 -18.66
CA SER A 100 -3.22 0.34 -18.53
C SER A 100 -2.55 -0.29 -17.29
N GLN A 101 -1.27 0.01 -17.07
CA GLN A 101 -0.54 -0.46 -15.90
C GLN A 101 -1.09 0.13 -14.60
N MET A 102 -1.37 1.43 -14.56
CA MET A 102 -1.94 2.08 -13.39
C MET A 102 -3.29 1.47 -13.00
N LYS A 103 -4.18 1.26 -13.96
CA LYS A 103 -5.49 0.64 -13.72
C LYS A 103 -5.40 -0.83 -13.28
N SER A 104 -4.37 -1.56 -13.70
CA SER A 104 -4.18 -2.96 -13.31
C SER A 104 -3.57 -3.11 -11.90
N LEU A 105 -2.78 -2.15 -11.45
CA LEU A 105 -2.06 -2.21 -10.18
C LEU A 105 -2.72 -1.42 -9.06
N PHE A 106 -3.48 -0.37 -9.40
CA PHE A 106 -4.05 0.56 -8.43
C PHE A 106 -5.53 0.81 -8.70
N ASN A 107 -6.29 1.08 -7.63
CA ASN A 107 -7.67 1.53 -7.73
C ASN A 107 -7.69 3.05 -8.01
N VAL A 108 -7.50 3.42 -9.28
CA VAL A 108 -7.44 4.82 -9.71
C VAL A 108 -8.42 5.11 -10.83
N GLU A 109 -8.98 6.31 -10.83
CA GLU A 109 -9.73 6.89 -11.94
C GLU A 109 -8.82 7.85 -12.71
N ILE A 110 -8.59 7.58 -13.98
CA ILE A 110 -7.81 8.49 -14.83
C ILE A 110 -8.71 9.62 -15.26
N ALA A 111 -8.52 10.78 -14.67
CA ALA A 111 -9.30 11.98 -14.94
C ALA A 111 -8.94 12.61 -16.29
N ASP A 112 -7.64 12.62 -16.66
CA ASP A 112 -7.17 13.17 -17.92
C ASP A 112 -5.77 12.65 -18.28
N ILE A 113 -5.43 12.75 -19.57
CA ILE A 113 -4.08 12.48 -20.09
C ILE A 113 -3.62 13.74 -20.80
N LEU A 114 -2.62 14.40 -20.27
CA LEU A 114 -2.17 15.72 -20.71
C LEU A 114 -0.72 15.70 -21.16
N SER A 115 -0.35 16.63 -22.04
CA SER A 115 1.04 16.97 -22.27
C SER A 115 1.61 17.76 -21.07
N GLY A 116 2.92 17.76 -20.89
CA GLY A 116 3.55 18.54 -19.83
C GLY A 116 3.23 20.05 -19.93
N ARG A 117 3.00 20.57 -21.15
CA ARG A 117 2.60 21.95 -21.39
C ARG A 117 1.18 22.22 -20.88
N ASP A 118 0.24 21.33 -21.24
CA ASP A 118 -1.17 21.49 -20.85
C ASP A 118 -1.36 21.37 -19.34
N VAL A 119 -0.56 20.52 -18.68
CA VAL A 119 -0.54 20.44 -17.20
C VAL A 119 -0.13 21.78 -16.59
N CYS A 120 0.97 22.37 -17.10
CA CYS A 120 1.44 23.66 -16.59
C CYS A 120 0.39 24.78 -16.80
N GLU A 121 -0.32 24.77 -17.92
CA GLU A 121 -1.39 25.74 -18.20
C GLU A 121 -2.59 25.52 -17.27
N LYS A 122 -3.05 24.29 -17.09
CA LYS A 122 -4.18 23.97 -16.20
C LYS A 122 -3.86 24.28 -14.73
N ILE A 123 -2.63 24.06 -14.28
CA ILE A 123 -2.19 24.47 -12.92
C ILE A 123 -2.28 25.98 -12.77
N LYS A 124 -1.76 26.75 -13.72
CA LYS A 124 -1.81 28.23 -13.68
C LYS A 124 -3.25 28.77 -13.67
N GLN A 125 -4.17 28.08 -14.32
CA GLN A 125 -5.59 28.44 -14.40
C GLN A 125 -6.41 27.91 -13.20
N GLY A 126 -5.82 27.12 -12.30
CA GLY A 126 -6.52 26.47 -11.19
C GLY A 126 -7.59 25.46 -11.65
N SER A 127 -7.49 24.95 -12.89
CA SER A 127 -8.49 24.08 -13.52
C SER A 127 -8.09 22.61 -13.51
N LEU A 128 -6.99 22.24 -12.85
CA LEU A 128 -6.58 20.85 -12.69
C LEU A 128 -7.35 20.22 -11.52
N HIS A 129 -8.24 19.28 -11.82
CA HIS A 129 -9.03 18.56 -10.82
C HIS A 129 -8.49 17.13 -10.66
N CYS A 130 -7.64 16.93 -9.69
CA CYS A 130 -7.17 15.61 -9.20
C CYS A 130 -7.19 15.63 -7.67
N ASP A 131 -7.21 14.43 -7.07
CA ASP A 131 -7.14 14.25 -5.62
C ASP A 131 -5.69 14.25 -5.13
#